data_cbc2c04f416c2f786ba65531441f96e0
#
_entry.id   cbc2c04f416c2f786ba65531441f96e0
#
_cell.length_a   1.000
_cell.length_b   1.000
_cell.length_c   1.000
_cell.angle_alpha   90.00
_cell.angle_beta   90.00
_cell.angle_gamma   90.00
#
_symmetry.space_group_name_H-M   'P 1'
#
loop_
_entity.id
_entity.type
_entity.pdbx_description
1 polymer ?
#
loop_
_entity_poly.entity_id
_entity_poly.type
_entity_poly.pdbx_seq_one_letter_code
_entity_poly.pdbx_strand_id
1 'polypeptide(L)'
;MSVEFFITSLVLVLLPGSGVLYTLASGLSQGWKTSIWAALGCTFGIVPAIVASVTGLAALLHSSALAFEALRYIGVLYLLYMAQAIWRDRSMMVIEENMPSKRNVTVAINGCLLNILNPKLTLFFLAFLPQFIPAD
;
A
#
# COMPACT_ATOMS: atom_id res chain seq x y z
N MET A 1 -14.93 -12.53 11.45
CA MET A 1 -14.20 -12.12 10.23
C MET A 1 -14.63 -13.06 9.11
N SER A 2 -15.05 -12.54 7.98
CA SER A 2 -15.57 -13.36 6.87
C SER A 2 -14.44 -14.02 6.06
N VAL A 3 -14.75 -15.18 5.45
CA VAL A 3 -13.81 -15.88 4.55
C VAL A 3 -13.43 -14.99 3.37
N GLU A 4 -14.36 -14.18 2.90
CA GLU A 4 -14.14 -13.21 1.83
C GLU A 4 -13.06 -12.19 2.18
N PHE A 5 -13.04 -11.70 3.42
CA PHE A 5 -11.98 -10.80 3.91
C PHE A 5 -10.61 -11.47 3.82
N PHE A 6 -10.50 -12.72 4.27
CA PHE A 6 -9.22 -13.44 4.23
C PHE A 6 -8.74 -13.68 2.79
N ILE A 7 -9.62 -14.14 1.90
CA ILE A 7 -9.26 -14.41 0.50
C ILE A 7 -8.83 -13.11 -0.19
N THR A 8 -9.62 -12.04 -0.05
CA THR A 8 -9.32 -10.76 -0.71
C THR A 8 -8.05 -10.14 -0.15
N SER A 9 -7.85 -10.17 1.16
CA SER A 9 -6.62 -9.70 1.80
C SER A 9 -5.40 -10.50 1.33
N LEU A 10 -5.51 -11.82 1.25
CA LEU A 10 -4.44 -12.68 0.77
C LEU A 10 -4.05 -12.34 -0.68
N VAL A 11 -5.05 -12.21 -1.57
CA VAL A 11 -4.81 -11.83 -2.98
C VAL A 11 -4.11 -10.48 -3.05
N LEU A 12 -4.58 -9.48 -2.30
CA LEU A 12 -3.99 -8.13 -2.30
C LEU A 12 -2.56 -8.10 -1.75
N VAL A 13 -2.27 -8.90 -0.73
CA VAL A 13 -0.92 -9.02 -0.15
C VAL A 13 0.03 -9.73 -1.11
N LEU A 14 -0.44 -10.74 -1.83
CA LEU A 14 0.38 -11.48 -2.81
C LEU A 14 0.66 -10.68 -4.09
N LEU A 15 -0.17 -9.69 -4.42
CA LEU A 15 0.09 -8.80 -5.56
C LEU A 15 1.28 -7.88 -5.25
N PRO A 16 2.40 -7.99 -5.98
CA PRO A 16 3.58 -7.18 -5.72
C PRO A 16 3.27 -5.69 -5.88
N GLY A 17 3.43 -4.94 -4.80
CA GLY A 17 3.34 -3.48 -4.82
C GLY A 17 4.70 -2.82 -5.03
N SER A 18 4.71 -1.50 -5.15
CA SER A 18 5.94 -0.69 -5.31
C SER A 18 6.98 -0.94 -4.21
N GLY A 19 6.54 -1.19 -2.97
CA GLY A 19 7.44 -1.51 -1.85
C GLY A 19 8.16 -2.85 -2.03
N VAL A 20 7.48 -3.88 -2.55
CA VAL A 20 8.08 -5.19 -2.84
C VAL A 20 9.11 -5.06 -3.97
N LEU A 21 8.74 -4.38 -5.06
CA LEU A 21 9.64 -4.15 -6.19
C LEU A 21 10.87 -3.33 -5.76
N TYR A 22 10.68 -2.29 -4.96
CA TYR A 22 11.79 -1.49 -4.41
C TYR A 22 12.72 -2.31 -3.53
N THR A 23 12.17 -3.17 -2.66
CA THR A 23 12.95 -4.05 -1.77
C THR A 23 13.76 -5.06 -2.57
N LEU A 24 13.16 -5.69 -3.58
CA LEU A 24 13.83 -6.63 -4.47
C LEU A 24 14.92 -5.95 -5.29
N ALA A 25 14.64 -4.80 -5.91
CA ALA A 25 15.61 -4.03 -6.68
C ALA A 25 16.79 -3.60 -5.81
N SER A 26 16.55 -3.14 -4.58
CA SER A 26 17.61 -2.78 -3.63
C SER A 26 18.48 -3.99 -3.25
N GLY A 27 17.86 -5.16 -3.08
CA GLY A 27 18.57 -6.39 -2.77
C GLY A 27 19.44 -6.89 -3.92
N LEU A 28 18.91 -6.86 -5.14
CA LEU A 28 19.63 -7.30 -6.34
C LEU A 28 20.78 -6.37 -6.69
N SER A 29 20.60 -5.06 -6.54
CA SER A 29 21.64 -4.07 -6.91
C SER A 29 22.68 -3.82 -5.84
N GLN A 30 22.33 -3.88 -4.56
CA GLN A 30 23.21 -3.46 -3.44
C GLN A 30 23.37 -4.54 -2.35
N GLY A 31 22.77 -5.70 -2.55
CA GLY A 31 22.88 -6.84 -1.67
C GLY A 31 21.82 -6.93 -0.56
N TRP A 32 21.75 -8.08 0.08
CA TRP A 32 20.66 -8.44 1.01
C TRP A 32 20.52 -7.50 2.23
N LYS A 33 21.62 -6.92 2.73
CA LYS A 33 21.57 -5.99 3.85
C LYS A 33 20.81 -4.71 3.49
N THR A 34 20.99 -4.20 2.29
CA THR A 34 20.27 -3.03 1.78
C THR A 34 18.79 -3.34 1.57
N SER A 35 18.46 -4.56 1.16
CA SER A 35 17.08 -5.04 1.07
C SER A 35 16.35 -4.99 2.41
N ILE A 36 17.02 -5.34 3.52
CA ILE A 36 16.44 -5.22 4.87
C ILE A 36 16.10 -3.77 5.20
N TRP A 37 17.01 -2.84 4.92
CA TRP A 37 16.75 -1.42 5.14
C TRP A 37 15.59 -0.88 4.27
N ALA A 38 15.51 -1.33 3.03
CA ALA A 38 14.40 -1.01 2.15
C ALA A 38 13.06 -1.55 2.72
N ALA A 39 13.04 -2.80 3.17
CA ALA A 39 11.86 -3.43 3.75
C ALA A 39 11.42 -2.72 5.04
N LEU A 40 12.34 -2.37 5.93
CA LEU A 40 12.05 -1.60 7.14
C LEU A 40 11.46 -0.23 6.81
N GLY A 41 12.07 0.49 5.87
CA GLY A 41 11.55 1.78 5.41
C GLY A 41 10.12 1.66 4.86
N CYS A 42 9.89 0.71 3.97
CA CYS A 42 8.57 0.44 3.41
C CYS A 42 7.55 0.09 4.51
N THR A 43 7.95 -0.69 5.51
CA THR A 43 7.08 -1.05 6.64
C THR A 43 6.69 0.17 7.46
N PHE A 44 7.65 1.02 7.82
CA PHE A 44 7.35 2.27 8.53
C PHE A 44 6.48 3.23 7.71
N GLY A 45 6.63 3.23 6.39
CA GLY A 45 5.80 4.03 5.49
C GLY A 45 4.32 3.61 5.42
N ILE A 46 3.97 2.41 5.90
CA ILE A 46 2.57 1.96 6.00
C ILE A 46 1.87 2.53 7.24
N VAL A 47 2.61 2.80 8.32
CA VAL A 47 2.05 3.21 9.61
C VAL A 47 1.12 4.44 9.52
N PRO A 48 1.46 5.53 8.81
CA PRO A 48 0.56 6.66 8.68
C PRO A 48 -0.79 6.30 8.03
N ALA A 49 -0.78 5.42 7.02
CA ALA A 49 -2.00 4.97 6.36
C ALA A 49 -2.87 4.13 7.29
N ILE A 50 -2.27 3.26 8.11
CA ILE A 50 -2.98 2.48 9.13
C ILE A 50 -3.61 3.41 10.18
N VAL A 51 -2.85 4.36 10.71
CA VAL A 51 -3.33 5.32 11.71
C VAL A 51 -4.49 6.14 11.13
N ALA A 52 -4.33 6.68 9.92
CA ALA A 52 -5.38 7.44 9.25
C ALA A 52 -6.64 6.60 9.00
N SER A 53 -6.49 5.33 8.66
CA SER A 53 -7.61 4.42 8.46
C SER A 53 -8.38 4.17 9.77
N VAL A 54 -7.67 3.85 10.85
CA VAL A 54 -8.29 3.55 12.14
C VAL A 54 -8.98 4.78 12.72
N THR A 55 -8.33 5.94 12.70
CA THR A 55 -8.89 7.18 13.26
C THR A 55 -9.96 7.80 12.36
N GLY A 56 -9.71 7.86 11.06
CA GLY A 56 -10.62 8.44 10.08
C GLY A 56 -11.89 7.60 9.91
N LEU A 57 -11.77 6.28 9.92
CA LEU A 57 -12.91 5.38 9.83
C LEU A 57 -13.81 5.47 11.08
N ALA A 58 -13.22 5.53 12.27
CA ALA A 58 -13.97 5.74 13.50
C ALA A 58 -14.76 7.06 13.46
N ALA A 59 -14.12 8.15 13.02
CA ALA A 59 -14.78 9.44 12.87
C ALA A 59 -15.94 9.41 11.85
N LEU A 60 -15.77 8.71 10.73
CA LEU A 60 -16.81 8.58 9.70
C LEU A 60 -17.98 7.73 10.15
N LEU A 61 -17.77 6.63 10.87
CA LEU A 61 -18.83 5.80 11.44
C LEU A 61 -19.70 6.59 12.42
N HIS A 62 -19.11 7.53 13.15
CA HIS A 62 -19.85 8.38 14.10
C HIS A 62 -20.52 9.61 13.45
N SER A 63 -20.12 9.99 12.22
CA SER A 63 -20.60 11.24 11.62
C SER A 63 -21.79 11.08 10.67
N SER A 64 -21.78 10.09 9.78
CA SER A 64 -22.86 9.91 8.78
C SER A 64 -22.73 8.58 8.04
N ALA A 65 -23.80 7.79 8.06
CA ALA A 65 -23.92 6.56 7.26
C ALA A 65 -23.79 6.84 5.75
N LEU A 66 -24.31 7.97 5.27
CA LEU A 66 -24.24 8.36 3.87
C LEU A 66 -22.80 8.70 3.45
N ALA A 67 -22.03 9.39 4.30
CA ALA A 67 -20.63 9.71 4.03
C ALA A 67 -19.78 8.43 3.98
N PHE A 68 -20.08 7.46 4.85
CA PHE A 68 -19.41 6.16 4.86
C PHE A 68 -19.69 5.36 3.57
N GLU A 69 -20.95 5.29 3.13
CA GLU A 69 -21.29 4.63 1.86
C GLU A 69 -20.66 5.32 0.65
N ALA A 70 -20.67 6.65 0.60
CA ALA A 70 -20.02 7.40 -0.46
C ALA A 70 -18.51 7.09 -0.54
N LEU A 71 -17.80 7.09 0.60
CA LEU A 71 -16.39 6.75 0.67
C LEU A 71 -16.13 5.32 0.15
N ARG A 72 -17.00 4.39 0.51
CA ARG A 72 -16.92 2.99 0.10
C ARG A 72 -17.01 2.84 -1.42
N TYR A 73 -17.98 3.49 -2.07
CA TYR A 73 -18.14 3.46 -3.54
C TYR A 73 -17.00 4.17 -4.26
N ILE A 74 -16.59 5.34 -3.79
CA ILE A 74 -15.43 6.07 -4.35
C ILE A 74 -14.18 5.20 -4.26
N GLY A 75 -13.97 4.52 -3.14
CA GLY A 75 -12.86 3.62 -2.93
C GLY A 75 -12.83 2.44 -3.91
N VAL A 76 -13.98 1.81 -4.14
CA VAL A 76 -14.10 0.71 -5.12
C VAL A 76 -13.77 1.20 -6.53
N LEU A 77 -14.32 2.33 -6.95
CA LEU A 77 -14.05 2.91 -8.27
C LEU A 77 -12.56 3.24 -8.44
N TYR A 78 -11.94 3.77 -7.39
CA TYR A 78 -10.51 4.06 -7.42
C TYR A 78 -9.64 2.81 -7.48
N LEU A 79 -9.99 1.76 -6.74
CA LEU A 79 -9.28 0.47 -6.81
C LEU A 79 -9.37 -0.14 -8.21
N LEU A 80 -10.54 -0.05 -8.86
CA LEU A 80 -10.71 -0.48 -10.25
C LEU A 80 -9.86 0.37 -11.22
N TYR A 81 -9.84 1.69 -11.03
CA TYR A 81 -8.99 2.58 -11.81
C TYR A 81 -7.50 2.21 -11.66
N MET A 82 -7.03 1.98 -10.43
CA MET A 82 -5.65 1.56 -10.19
C MET A 82 -5.33 0.19 -10.79
N ALA A 83 -6.22 -0.76 -10.69
CA ALA A 83 -6.05 -2.08 -11.32
C ALA A 83 -5.88 -1.94 -12.84
N GLN A 84 -6.69 -1.08 -13.48
CA GLN A 84 -6.57 -0.79 -14.91
C GLN A 84 -5.26 -0.07 -15.25
N ALA A 85 -4.83 0.89 -14.42
CA ALA A 85 -3.57 1.61 -14.61
C ALA A 85 -2.37 0.66 -14.54
N ILE A 86 -2.33 -0.23 -13.54
CA ILE A 86 -1.27 -1.25 -13.40
C ILE A 86 -1.27 -2.22 -14.59
N TRP A 87 -2.44 -2.62 -15.09
CA TRP A 87 -2.55 -3.48 -16.26
C TRP A 87 -1.97 -2.84 -17.52
N ARG A 88 -2.13 -1.51 -17.67
CA ARG A 88 -1.61 -0.76 -18.82
C ARG A 88 -0.13 -0.44 -18.70
N ASP A 89 0.37 -0.24 -17.50
CA ASP A 89 1.75 0.18 -17.26
C ASP A 89 2.67 -1.04 -17.02
N ARG A 90 3.27 -1.52 -18.12
CA ARG A 90 4.27 -2.58 -18.08
C ARG A 90 5.67 -2.09 -17.63
N SER A 91 5.87 -0.77 -17.49
CA SER A 91 7.17 -0.18 -17.17
C SER A 91 7.62 -0.42 -15.72
N MET A 92 6.68 -0.77 -14.83
CA MET A 92 7.01 -1.08 -13.43
C MET A 92 7.86 -2.35 -13.23
N MET A 93 8.07 -3.15 -14.26
CA MET A 93 8.90 -4.36 -14.18
C MET A 93 10.36 -4.15 -14.61
N VAL A 94 10.75 -2.94 -14.96
CA VAL A 94 12.14 -2.64 -15.29
C VAL A 94 12.93 -2.41 -14.00
N ILE A 95 13.62 -3.45 -13.55
CA ILE A 95 14.60 -3.34 -12.48
C ILE A 95 15.84 -2.69 -13.11
N GLU A 96 16.12 -1.43 -12.76
CA GLU A 96 17.39 -0.80 -13.12
C GLU A 96 18.53 -1.50 -12.36
N GLU A 97 19.29 -2.33 -13.06
CA GLU A 97 20.41 -3.10 -12.50
C GLU A 97 21.57 -2.22 -11.99
N ASN A 98 21.62 -0.95 -12.37
CA ASN A 98 22.69 -0.01 -12.06
C ASN A 98 22.27 1.13 -11.13
N MET A 99 21.60 0.84 -10.03
CA MET A 99 21.39 1.87 -9.02
C MET A 99 22.71 2.23 -8.31
N PRO A 100 23.08 3.53 -8.23
CA PRO A 100 24.26 3.92 -7.47
C PRO A 100 24.13 3.49 -6.01
N SER A 101 25.21 2.98 -5.44
CA SER A 101 25.25 2.54 -4.04
C SER A 101 24.82 3.70 -3.12
N LYS A 102 23.68 3.55 -2.45
CA LYS A 102 23.14 4.52 -1.49
C LYS A 102 23.39 4.05 -0.07
N ARG A 103 23.55 5.00 0.85
CA ARG A 103 23.61 4.67 2.28
C ARG A 103 22.31 3.98 2.70
N ASN A 104 22.41 2.97 3.55
CA ASN A 104 21.27 2.17 4.02
C ASN A 104 20.14 3.03 4.59
N VAL A 105 20.47 4.08 5.34
CA VAL A 105 19.48 5.02 5.88
C VAL A 105 18.72 5.74 4.77
N THR A 106 19.40 6.16 3.70
CA THR A 106 18.76 6.79 2.55
C THR A 106 17.81 5.82 1.85
N VAL A 107 18.19 4.55 1.74
CA VAL A 107 17.34 3.51 1.18
C VAL A 107 16.08 3.32 2.02
N ALA A 108 16.21 3.30 3.35
CA ALA A 108 15.07 3.19 4.25
C ALA A 108 14.13 4.40 4.13
N ILE A 109 14.67 5.63 4.12
CA ILE A 109 13.87 6.86 3.95
C ILE A 109 13.13 6.84 2.62
N ASN A 110 13.79 6.47 1.53
CA ASN A 110 13.15 6.38 0.21
C ASN A 110 12.02 5.34 0.20
N GLY A 111 12.22 4.18 0.82
CA GLY A 111 11.19 3.16 0.98
C GLY A 111 10.00 3.65 1.80
N CYS A 112 10.26 4.40 2.87
CA CYS A 112 9.23 5.01 3.71
C CYS A 112 8.40 6.03 2.90
N LEU A 113 9.06 6.97 2.23
CA LEU A 113 8.40 7.97 1.39
C LEU A 113 7.61 7.33 0.24
N LEU A 114 8.17 6.31 -0.40
CA LEU A 114 7.50 5.56 -1.45
C LEU A 114 6.17 4.96 -0.98
N ASN A 115 6.11 4.44 0.22
CA ASN A 115 4.89 3.86 0.77
C ASN A 115 3.93 4.92 1.35
N ILE A 116 4.43 5.98 1.98
CA ILE A 116 3.58 7.12 2.40
C ILE A 116 2.85 7.73 1.20
N LEU A 117 3.58 7.92 0.09
CA LEU A 117 3.04 8.52 -1.13
C LEU A 117 2.33 7.51 -2.03
N ASN A 118 2.27 6.23 -1.64
CA ASN A 118 1.67 5.18 -2.44
C ASN A 118 0.13 5.22 -2.33
N PRO A 119 -0.57 5.68 -3.37
CA PRO A 119 -2.03 5.76 -3.33
C PRO A 119 -2.69 4.39 -3.20
N LYS A 120 -2.05 3.31 -3.66
CA LYS A 120 -2.56 1.94 -3.51
C LYS A 120 -2.74 1.56 -2.06
N LEU A 121 -1.76 1.84 -1.19
CA LEU A 121 -1.84 1.52 0.24
C LEU A 121 -2.85 2.40 0.96
N THR A 122 -2.78 3.71 0.77
CA THR A 122 -3.68 4.65 1.43
C THR A 122 -5.14 4.33 1.12
N LEU A 123 -5.46 4.06 -0.13
CA LEU A 123 -6.83 3.77 -0.54
C LEU A 123 -7.26 2.34 -0.22
N PHE A 124 -6.34 1.38 -0.21
CA PHE A 124 -6.63 0.06 0.33
C PHE A 124 -7.14 0.17 1.77
N PHE A 125 -6.43 0.89 2.62
CA PHE A 125 -6.84 1.07 4.01
C PHE A 125 -8.13 1.90 4.15
N LEU A 126 -8.32 2.92 3.33
CA LEU A 126 -9.51 3.79 3.41
C LEU A 126 -10.74 3.22 2.70
N ALA A 127 -10.56 2.45 1.63
CA ALA A 127 -11.65 1.97 0.79
C ALA A 127 -12.00 0.50 1.03
N PHE A 128 -11.00 -0.34 1.25
CA PHE A 128 -11.19 -1.79 1.40
C PHE A 128 -11.56 -2.17 2.83
N LEU A 129 -10.83 -1.67 3.81
CA LEU A 129 -11.07 -2.00 5.21
C LEU A 129 -12.50 -1.70 5.67
N PRO A 130 -13.10 -0.54 5.32
CA PRO A 130 -14.48 -0.21 5.69
C PRO A 130 -15.55 -1.19 5.18
N GLN A 131 -15.27 -1.91 4.10
CA GLN A 131 -16.24 -2.83 3.50
C GLN A 131 -16.51 -4.06 4.37
N PHE A 132 -15.59 -4.38 5.28
CA PHE A 132 -15.65 -5.55 6.15
C PHE A 132 -15.95 -5.22 7.62
N ILE A 133 -16.19 -3.95 7.92
CA ILE A 133 -16.59 -3.53 9.26
C ILE A 133 -18.12 -3.46 9.27
N PRO A 134 -18.80 -4.22 10.17
CA PRO A 134 -20.24 -4.12 10.34
C PRO A 134 -20.62 -2.69 10.73
N ALA A 135 -21.69 -2.18 10.15
CA ALA A 135 -22.26 -0.88 10.49
C ALA A 135 -23.32 -1.05 11.60
N ASP A 136 -22.94 -1.68 12.73
CA ASP A 136 -23.82 -1.87 13.87
C ASP A 136 -23.87 -0.61 14.76
#